data_2153316bc6467734f9f5a03f4b20d333
#
_entry.id   2153316bc6467734f9f5a03f4b20d333
#
_cell.length_a   1.000
_cell.length_b   1.000
_cell.length_c   1.000
_cell.angle_alpha   90.00
_cell.angle_beta   90.00
_cell.angle_gamma   90.00
#
_symmetry.space_group_name_H-M   'P 1'
#
loop_
_entity.id
_entity.type
_entity.pdbx_description
1 polymer ?
#
loop_
_entity_poly.entity_id
_entity_poly.type
_entity_poly.pdbx_seq_one_letter_code
_entity_poly.pdbx_strand_id
1 'polypeptide(L)'
;MISLPRTAVSNAFVACILLCAPTQSLAQSGVGLPLGTEAPSAGLEDLEGNEVDLLDYVSGRPALIEFWATWCENCEALQPQLDQIHAEHGDEIAVVAVAVGVAQSLRRVRRHVEEHDPGYAYLWDGKGAAVRAYKAPTTSVVVLLDAAGSVVYTGAGGDQDLVSAVAELLVDG
;
A
#
# COMPACT_ATOMS: atom_id res chain seq x y z
N MET A 1 -38.09 10.02 -77.35
CA MET A 1 -38.32 10.41 -75.96
C MET A 1 -37.96 9.27 -75.05
N ILE A 2 -36.75 9.25 -74.54
CA ILE A 2 -36.23 8.18 -73.68
C ILE A 2 -35.97 8.78 -72.31
N SER A 3 -36.75 8.37 -71.29
CA SER A 3 -36.65 8.83 -69.92
C SER A 3 -35.65 7.97 -69.16
N LEU A 4 -34.60 8.57 -68.59
CA LEU A 4 -33.61 7.97 -67.72
C LEU A 4 -34.07 8.01 -66.25
N PRO A 5 -33.92 6.93 -65.49
CA PRO A 5 -34.24 6.92 -64.05
C PRO A 5 -33.13 7.56 -63.24
N ARG A 6 -33.50 8.40 -62.27
CA ARG A 6 -32.62 8.99 -61.26
C ARG A 6 -32.30 7.94 -60.20
N THR A 7 -31.03 7.60 -60.09
CA THR A 7 -30.50 6.76 -58.99
C THR A 7 -30.37 7.61 -57.73
N ALA A 8 -31.09 7.23 -56.68
CA ALA A 8 -30.98 7.77 -55.33
C ALA A 8 -29.74 7.18 -54.66
N VAL A 9 -28.79 8.05 -54.29
CA VAL A 9 -27.62 7.70 -53.48
C VAL A 9 -28.06 7.73 -52.01
N SER A 10 -28.15 6.52 -51.39
CA SER A 10 -28.43 6.39 -49.97
C SER A 10 -27.14 6.57 -49.18
N ASN A 11 -27.04 7.67 -48.47
CA ASN A 11 -25.96 7.88 -47.49
C ASN A 11 -26.21 7.04 -46.24
N ALA A 12 -25.50 5.94 -46.13
CA ALA A 12 -25.47 5.16 -44.87
C ALA A 12 -24.50 5.86 -43.90
N PHE A 13 -25.06 6.55 -42.90
CA PHE A 13 -24.31 7.02 -41.74
C PHE A 13 -23.95 5.81 -40.86
N VAL A 14 -22.69 5.41 -40.87
CA VAL A 14 -22.15 4.42 -39.93
C VAL A 14 -21.90 5.18 -38.62
N ALA A 15 -22.82 5.04 -37.66
CA ALA A 15 -22.65 5.51 -36.31
C ALA A 15 -21.63 4.61 -35.61
N CYS A 16 -20.41 5.10 -35.41
CA CYS A 16 -19.38 4.43 -34.60
C CYS A 16 -19.77 4.60 -33.12
N ILE A 17 -20.43 3.60 -32.53
CA ILE A 17 -20.72 3.56 -31.12
C ILE A 17 -19.41 3.14 -30.43
N LEU A 18 -18.70 4.13 -29.83
CA LEU A 18 -17.63 3.84 -28.87
C LEU A 18 -18.27 3.15 -27.67
N LEU A 19 -18.10 1.83 -27.56
CA LEU A 19 -18.34 1.10 -26.33
C LEU A 19 -17.27 1.53 -25.32
N CYS A 20 -17.63 2.47 -24.45
CA CYS A 20 -16.90 2.74 -23.24
C CYS A 20 -17.14 1.54 -22.30
N ALA A 21 -16.20 0.57 -22.28
CA ALA A 21 -16.24 -0.53 -21.33
C ALA A 21 -16.05 0.08 -19.93
N PRO A 22 -16.91 -0.22 -18.96
CA PRO A 22 -16.67 0.21 -17.59
C PRO A 22 -15.39 -0.51 -17.12
N THR A 23 -14.36 0.25 -16.78
CA THR A 23 -13.24 -0.26 -15.99
C THR A 23 -13.82 -0.74 -14.66
N GLN A 24 -13.94 -2.05 -14.50
CA GLN A 24 -14.31 -2.64 -13.22
C GLN A 24 -13.14 -2.38 -12.28
N SER A 25 -13.28 -1.34 -11.47
CA SER A 25 -12.47 -1.16 -10.27
C SER A 25 -12.68 -2.43 -9.44
N LEU A 26 -11.62 -3.25 -9.32
CA LEU A 26 -11.62 -4.40 -8.42
C LEU A 26 -11.93 -3.84 -7.04
N ALA A 27 -13.11 -4.18 -6.52
CA ALA A 27 -13.50 -3.83 -5.16
C ALA A 27 -12.43 -4.44 -4.23
N GLN A 28 -11.56 -3.61 -3.71
CA GLN A 28 -10.58 -4.03 -2.71
C GLN A 28 -11.37 -4.61 -1.53
N SER A 29 -11.05 -5.83 -1.18
CA SER A 29 -11.50 -6.48 0.05
C SER A 29 -11.33 -5.45 1.18
N GLY A 30 -12.35 -5.18 2.00
CA GLY A 30 -12.43 -4.07 2.95
C GLY A 30 -11.37 -4.03 4.08
N VAL A 31 -10.13 -4.32 3.73
CA VAL A 31 -8.93 -4.25 4.55
C VAL A 31 -8.17 -2.99 4.16
N GLY A 32 -7.80 -2.20 5.15
CA GLY A 32 -7.03 -0.98 4.96
C GLY A 32 -7.84 0.23 4.49
N LEU A 33 -7.13 1.29 4.19
CA LEU A 33 -7.69 2.53 3.66
C LEU A 33 -7.99 2.40 2.15
N PRO A 34 -9.05 3.06 1.66
CA PRO A 34 -9.31 3.16 0.22
C PRO A 34 -8.16 3.87 -0.51
N LEU A 35 -7.92 3.50 -1.77
CA LEU A 35 -6.98 4.22 -2.63
C LEU A 35 -7.36 5.69 -2.76
N GLY A 36 -6.37 6.57 -2.84
CA GLY A 36 -6.52 8.03 -2.86
C GLY A 36 -6.86 8.65 -1.51
N THR A 37 -6.94 7.86 -0.42
CA THR A 37 -7.10 8.42 0.94
C THR A 37 -5.77 9.03 1.38
N GLU A 38 -5.81 10.23 1.97
CA GLU A 38 -4.65 10.82 2.62
C GLU A 38 -4.27 10.01 3.87
N ALA A 39 -2.98 9.72 4.05
CA ALA A 39 -2.46 8.95 5.18
C ALA A 39 -2.77 9.65 6.50
N PRO A 40 -3.47 9.00 7.45
CA PRO A 40 -3.77 9.60 8.73
C PRO A 40 -2.54 9.60 9.66
N SER A 41 -2.40 10.67 10.46
CA SER A 41 -1.51 10.69 11.62
C SER A 41 -1.87 9.60 12.62
N ALA A 42 -0.87 9.00 13.24
CA ALA A 42 -1.05 8.03 14.32
C ALA A 42 0.10 8.11 15.32
N GLY A 43 -0.25 8.37 16.58
CA GLY A 43 0.72 8.39 17.69
C GLY A 43 1.14 6.96 18.06
N LEU A 44 2.44 6.69 18.02
CA LEU A 44 3.10 5.42 18.26
C LEU A 44 4.24 5.59 19.28
N GLU A 45 4.98 4.53 19.52
CA GLU A 45 6.25 4.57 20.23
C GLU A 45 7.37 4.05 19.32
N ASP A 46 8.56 4.64 19.40
CA ASP A 46 9.75 4.01 18.84
C ASP A 46 10.18 2.79 19.67
N LEU A 47 11.27 2.12 19.27
CA LEU A 47 11.75 0.97 20.04
C LEU A 47 12.40 1.38 21.36
N GLU A 48 12.76 2.61 21.58
CA GLU A 48 13.26 3.17 22.85
C GLU A 48 12.12 3.53 23.83
N GLY A 49 10.88 3.64 23.31
CA GLY A 49 9.67 3.96 24.07
C GLY A 49 9.35 5.45 24.06
N ASN A 50 9.94 6.22 23.15
CA ASN A 50 9.57 7.61 22.96
C ASN A 50 8.28 7.71 22.13
N GLU A 51 7.43 8.69 22.44
CA GLU A 51 6.25 8.97 21.63
C GLU A 51 6.66 9.61 20.30
N VAL A 52 6.15 9.09 19.19
CA VAL A 52 6.41 9.53 17.82
C VAL A 52 5.11 9.53 17.01
N ASP A 53 5.07 10.28 15.91
CA ASP A 53 3.97 10.18 14.94
C ASP A 53 4.41 9.38 13.70
N LEU A 54 3.54 8.51 13.19
CA LEU A 54 3.83 7.71 12.00
C LEU A 54 4.18 8.58 10.79
N LEU A 55 3.55 9.76 10.64
CA LEU A 55 3.82 10.67 9.54
C LEU A 55 5.24 11.25 9.55
N ASP A 56 5.90 11.32 10.72
CA ASP A 56 7.30 11.77 10.81
C ASP A 56 8.26 10.84 10.05
N TYR A 57 7.86 9.58 9.86
CA TYR A 57 8.65 8.54 9.18
C TYR A 57 8.33 8.40 7.69
N VAL A 58 7.15 8.86 7.24
CA VAL A 58 6.64 8.61 5.88
C VAL A 58 6.41 9.86 5.06
N SER A 59 6.50 11.07 5.66
CA SER A 59 6.20 12.32 4.94
C SER A 59 7.29 12.69 3.94
N GLY A 60 6.85 13.21 2.77
CA GLY A 60 7.72 13.85 1.77
C GLY A 60 8.41 12.88 0.80
N ARG A 61 8.17 11.59 0.89
CA ARG A 61 8.60 10.56 -0.07
C ARG A 61 7.64 9.39 -0.10
N PRO A 62 7.64 8.56 -1.13
CA PRO A 62 6.88 7.31 -1.13
C PRO A 62 7.17 6.47 0.12
N ALA A 63 6.19 5.70 0.58
CA ALA A 63 6.36 4.89 1.78
C ALA A 63 5.66 3.53 1.67
N LEU A 64 6.29 2.50 2.27
CA LEU A 64 5.72 1.20 2.55
C LEU A 64 5.53 1.07 4.05
N ILE A 65 4.29 0.84 4.49
CA ILE A 65 3.94 0.61 5.89
C ILE A 65 3.41 -0.81 6.01
N GLU A 66 4.03 -1.65 6.83
CA GLU A 66 3.55 -2.99 7.17
C GLU A 66 3.02 -3.04 8.61
N PHE A 67 1.83 -3.58 8.82
CA PHE A 67 1.29 -3.91 10.14
C PHE A 67 1.62 -5.38 10.47
N TRP A 68 2.49 -5.61 11.45
CA TRP A 68 3.09 -6.92 11.69
C TRP A 68 3.12 -7.33 13.15
N ALA A 69 3.47 -8.60 13.40
CA ALA A 69 3.77 -9.13 14.74
C ALA A 69 4.81 -10.25 14.67
N THR A 70 5.54 -10.44 15.78
CA THR A 70 6.58 -11.47 15.90
C THR A 70 6.08 -12.93 15.84
N TRP A 71 4.79 -13.14 15.81
CA TRP A 71 4.10 -14.43 15.69
C TRP A 71 3.36 -14.59 14.35
N CYS A 72 3.52 -13.66 13.42
CA CYS A 72 2.75 -13.59 12.18
C CYS A 72 3.48 -14.30 11.03
N GLU A 73 3.06 -15.51 10.67
CA GLU A 73 3.66 -16.29 9.57
C GLU A 73 3.57 -15.59 8.22
N ASN A 74 2.47 -14.89 7.93
CA ASN A 74 2.34 -14.09 6.69
C ASN A 74 3.33 -12.92 6.64
N CYS A 75 3.63 -12.31 7.79
CA CYS A 75 4.62 -11.24 7.87
C CYS A 75 6.03 -11.78 7.66
N GLU A 76 6.34 -12.96 8.20
CA GLU A 76 7.60 -13.67 7.97
C GLU A 76 7.79 -13.98 6.47
N ALA A 77 6.71 -14.34 5.77
CA ALA A 77 6.74 -14.58 4.33
C ALA A 77 6.99 -13.29 3.51
N LEU A 78 6.58 -12.11 4.02
CA LEU A 78 6.81 -10.81 3.36
C LEU A 78 8.19 -10.23 3.67
N GLN A 79 8.82 -10.61 4.79
CA GLN A 79 10.09 -10.06 5.27
C GLN A 79 11.18 -9.99 4.18
N PRO A 80 11.45 -11.04 3.36
CA PRO A 80 12.47 -10.97 2.32
C PRO A 80 12.22 -9.88 1.27
N GLN A 81 10.94 -9.57 0.99
CA GLN A 81 10.58 -8.51 0.04
C GLN A 81 10.82 -7.12 0.64
N LEU A 82 10.47 -6.93 1.94
CA LEU A 82 10.75 -5.66 2.64
C LEU A 82 12.25 -5.40 2.71
N ASP A 83 13.05 -6.42 3.03
CA ASP A 83 14.51 -6.34 3.09
C ASP A 83 15.10 -5.99 1.72
N GLN A 84 14.61 -6.62 0.64
CA GLN A 84 15.01 -6.31 -0.73
C GLN A 84 14.65 -4.87 -1.11
N ILE A 85 13.40 -4.44 -0.87
CA ILE A 85 12.92 -3.09 -1.18
C ILE A 85 13.77 -2.05 -0.43
N HIS A 86 14.05 -2.28 0.85
CA HIS A 86 14.89 -1.38 1.63
C HIS A 86 16.33 -1.33 1.10
N ALA A 87 16.91 -2.47 0.77
CA ALA A 87 18.30 -2.54 0.27
C ALA A 87 18.45 -1.89 -1.12
N GLU A 88 17.47 -2.02 -2.00
CA GLU A 88 17.54 -1.52 -3.37
C GLU A 88 17.03 -0.07 -3.51
N HIS A 89 16.04 0.33 -2.70
CA HIS A 89 15.28 1.59 -2.85
C HIS A 89 15.14 2.40 -1.56
N GLY A 90 15.84 2.07 -0.47
CA GLY A 90 15.70 2.74 0.83
C GLY A 90 15.95 4.24 0.82
N ASP A 91 16.69 4.77 -0.18
CA ASP A 91 16.88 6.20 -0.38
C ASP A 91 15.65 6.87 -1.06
N GLU A 92 14.86 6.10 -1.82
CA GLU A 92 13.72 6.58 -2.60
C GLU A 92 12.39 6.35 -1.88
N ILE A 93 12.24 5.25 -1.12
CA ILE A 93 11.02 4.88 -0.38
C ILE A 93 11.30 4.66 1.10
N ALA A 94 10.44 5.18 1.97
CA ALA A 94 10.47 4.86 3.39
C ALA A 94 9.87 3.47 3.63
N VAL A 95 10.59 2.57 4.30
CA VAL A 95 10.03 1.31 4.79
C VAL A 95 9.80 1.43 6.30
N VAL A 96 8.58 1.19 6.76
CA VAL A 96 8.18 1.30 8.18
C VAL A 96 7.38 0.08 8.60
N ALA A 97 7.89 -0.67 9.56
CA ALA A 97 7.20 -1.81 10.15
C ALA A 97 6.52 -1.41 11.47
N VAL A 98 5.18 -1.42 11.50
CA VAL A 98 4.37 -1.08 12.67
C VAL A 98 4.01 -2.36 13.41
N ALA A 99 4.64 -2.62 14.54
CA ALA A 99 4.38 -3.78 15.40
C ALA A 99 3.09 -3.59 16.18
N VAL A 100 2.06 -4.40 15.90
CA VAL A 100 0.76 -4.31 16.59
C VAL A 100 0.84 -4.88 18.01
N GLY A 101 0.16 -4.25 18.97
CA GLY A 101 0.18 -4.60 20.40
C GLY A 101 -0.58 -5.88 20.78
N VAL A 102 -0.93 -6.76 19.82
CA VAL A 102 -1.73 -7.96 20.07
C VAL A 102 -0.84 -9.18 20.37
N ALA A 103 -1.03 -9.80 21.52
CA ALA A 103 -0.34 -11.01 21.97
C ALA A 103 1.21 -10.93 21.96
N GLN A 104 1.75 -9.73 22.06
CA GLN A 104 3.19 -9.47 22.17
C GLN A 104 3.46 -8.23 23.04
N SER A 105 4.72 -7.91 23.29
CA SER A 105 5.15 -6.76 24.05
C SER A 105 6.29 -6.02 23.34
N LEU A 106 6.47 -4.73 23.61
CA LEU A 106 7.59 -3.94 23.08
C LEU A 106 8.95 -4.65 23.32
N ARG A 107 9.16 -5.25 24.49
CA ARG A 107 10.39 -6.02 24.78
C ARG A 107 10.58 -7.22 23.83
N ARG A 108 9.50 -7.90 23.44
CA ARG A 108 9.59 -9.03 22.48
C ARG A 108 9.89 -8.51 21.06
N VAL A 109 9.27 -7.39 20.68
CA VAL A 109 9.54 -6.72 19.40
C VAL A 109 11.00 -6.29 19.32
N ARG A 110 11.53 -5.59 20.34
CA ARG A 110 12.95 -5.18 20.41
C ARG A 110 13.90 -6.34 20.17
N ARG A 111 13.71 -7.43 20.92
CA ARG A 111 14.58 -8.62 20.76
C ARG A 111 14.50 -9.20 19.36
N HIS A 112 13.33 -9.25 18.75
CA HIS A 112 13.16 -9.74 17.39
C HIS A 112 13.91 -8.86 16.39
N VAL A 113 13.81 -7.55 16.51
CA VAL A 113 14.51 -6.58 15.64
C VAL A 113 16.03 -6.65 15.84
N GLU A 114 16.51 -6.75 17.09
CA GLU A 114 17.95 -6.93 17.40
C GLU A 114 18.53 -8.22 16.77
N GLU A 115 17.72 -9.28 16.66
CA GLU A 115 18.13 -10.56 16.04
C GLU A 115 18.16 -10.49 14.50
N HIS A 116 17.37 -9.63 13.87
CA HIS A 116 17.19 -9.55 12.40
C HIS A 116 17.85 -8.32 11.76
N ASP A 117 17.96 -7.21 12.49
CA ASP A 117 18.59 -5.94 12.10
C ASP A 117 18.41 -5.53 10.61
N PRO A 118 17.18 -5.35 10.15
CA PRO A 118 16.90 -5.13 8.72
C PRO A 118 17.23 -3.71 8.24
N GLY A 119 17.55 -2.77 9.16
CA GLY A 119 17.98 -1.42 8.83
C GLY A 119 16.89 -0.40 8.55
N TYR A 120 15.60 -0.79 8.46
CA TYR A 120 14.49 0.14 8.31
C TYR A 120 13.77 0.40 9.66
N ALA A 121 12.83 1.37 9.67
CA ALA A 121 12.18 1.81 10.90
C ALA A 121 11.18 0.79 11.44
N TYR A 122 11.25 0.54 12.76
CA TYR A 122 10.25 -0.23 13.52
C TYR A 122 9.57 0.65 14.56
N LEU A 123 8.23 0.65 14.54
CA LEU A 123 7.41 1.39 15.50
C LEU A 123 6.50 0.44 16.27
N TRP A 124 6.14 0.83 17.48
CA TRP A 124 5.28 0.06 18.37
C TRP A 124 3.88 0.69 18.49
N ASP A 125 2.86 -0.02 18.06
CA ASP A 125 1.45 0.34 18.22
C ASP A 125 0.79 -0.40 19.40
N GLY A 126 1.29 -0.16 20.60
CA GLY A 126 0.79 -0.79 21.81
C GLY A 126 -0.65 -0.46 22.16
N LYS A 127 -1.15 0.68 21.68
CA LYS A 127 -2.51 1.19 21.92
C LYS A 127 -3.46 0.92 20.74
N GLY A 128 -2.97 0.41 19.62
CA GLY A 128 -3.74 0.18 18.39
C GLY A 128 -4.17 1.47 17.69
N ALA A 129 -3.41 2.56 17.83
CA ALA A 129 -3.74 3.86 17.22
C ALA A 129 -3.64 3.79 15.70
N ALA A 130 -2.51 3.31 15.16
CA ALA A 130 -2.29 3.14 13.74
C ALA A 130 -3.18 2.03 13.15
N VAL A 131 -3.34 0.89 13.83
CA VAL A 131 -4.28 -0.17 13.44
C VAL A 131 -5.68 0.37 13.17
N ARG A 132 -6.20 1.24 14.05
CA ARG A 132 -7.52 1.86 13.85
C ARG A 132 -7.52 2.91 12.76
N ALA A 133 -6.52 3.79 12.73
CA ALA A 133 -6.43 4.88 11.76
C ALA A 133 -6.31 4.35 10.32
N TYR A 134 -5.49 3.33 10.11
CA TYR A 134 -5.25 2.69 8.81
C TYR A 134 -6.23 1.56 8.49
N LYS A 135 -7.19 1.26 9.36
CA LYS A 135 -8.15 0.16 9.21
C LYS A 135 -7.48 -1.18 8.92
N ALA A 136 -6.41 -1.47 9.66
CA ALA A 136 -5.63 -2.71 9.57
C ALA A 136 -6.16 -3.75 10.58
N PRO A 137 -7.20 -4.53 10.28
CA PRO A 137 -7.88 -5.41 11.25
C PRO A 137 -7.08 -6.68 11.56
N THR A 138 -6.03 -6.94 10.82
CA THR A 138 -5.14 -8.10 10.95
C THR A 138 -3.69 -7.68 10.76
N THR A 139 -2.75 -8.58 11.04
CA THR A 139 -1.34 -8.47 10.66
C THR A 139 -1.15 -8.76 9.17
N SER A 140 0.06 -8.52 8.64
CA SER A 140 0.40 -8.60 7.21
C SER A 140 -0.42 -7.65 6.31
N VAL A 141 -1.05 -6.62 6.88
CA VAL A 141 -1.60 -5.52 6.08
C VAL A 141 -0.44 -4.63 5.66
N VAL A 142 -0.35 -4.37 4.35
CA VAL A 142 0.62 -3.44 3.77
C VAL A 142 -0.11 -2.30 3.09
N VAL A 143 0.38 -1.09 3.31
CA VAL A 143 -0.10 0.14 2.68
C VAL A 143 1.07 0.82 1.98
N LEU A 144 0.92 1.15 0.68
CA LEU A 144 1.86 2.03 -0.01
C LEU A 144 1.27 3.43 -0.12
N LEU A 145 2.12 4.42 0.13
CA LEU A 145 1.83 5.84 -0.02
C LEU A 145 2.69 6.43 -1.14
N ASP A 146 2.12 7.32 -1.94
CA ASP A 146 2.88 8.16 -2.85
C ASP A 146 3.63 9.29 -2.09
N ALA A 147 4.43 10.09 -2.79
CA ALA A 147 5.17 11.19 -2.20
C ALA A 147 4.27 12.31 -1.64
N ALA A 148 3.01 12.39 -2.07
CA ALA A 148 2.00 13.30 -1.54
C ALA A 148 1.31 12.75 -0.28
N GLY A 149 1.60 11.51 0.12
CA GLY A 149 0.99 10.84 1.27
C GLY A 149 -0.37 10.21 0.98
N SER A 150 -0.72 10.02 -0.30
CA SER A 150 -1.97 9.35 -0.67
C SER A 150 -1.76 7.83 -0.78
N VAL A 151 -2.75 7.06 -0.32
CA VAL A 151 -2.73 5.60 -0.43
C VAL A 151 -2.86 5.17 -1.89
N VAL A 152 -1.86 4.45 -2.41
CA VAL A 152 -1.84 3.92 -3.79
C VAL A 152 -1.97 2.39 -3.82
N TYR A 153 -1.73 1.72 -2.70
CA TYR A 153 -1.90 0.28 -2.56
C TYR A 153 -2.33 -0.07 -1.14
N THR A 154 -3.19 -1.08 -1.01
CA THR A 154 -3.47 -1.75 0.26
C THR A 154 -3.68 -3.24 -0.01
N GLY A 155 -2.95 -4.08 0.70
CA GLY A 155 -3.06 -5.54 0.62
C GLY A 155 -2.95 -6.19 1.99
N ALA A 156 -3.27 -7.49 2.06
CA ALA A 156 -3.10 -8.31 3.26
C ALA A 156 -2.79 -9.76 2.87
N GLY A 157 -2.04 -10.46 3.72
CA GLY A 157 -1.59 -11.84 3.49
C GLY A 157 -0.11 -11.92 3.13
N GLY A 158 0.43 -13.12 3.09
CA GLY A 158 1.84 -13.38 2.83
C GLY A 158 2.19 -13.57 1.35
N ASP A 159 1.20 -13.55 0.46
CA ASP A 159 1.32 -13.78 -0.98
C ASP A 159 1.30 -12.49 -1.83
N GLN A 160 1.47 -11.33 -1.17
CA GLN A 160 1.56 -10.03 -1.86
C GLN A 160 2.86 -9.93 -2.66
N ASP A 161 2.79 -9.34 -3.86
CA ASP A 161 3.97 -8.98 -4.68
C ASP A 161 4.33 -7.51 -4.42
N LEU A 162 5.04 -7.26 -3.31
CA LEU A 162 5.40 -5.92 -2.87
C LEU A 162 6.52 -5.31 -3.72
N VAL A 163 7.41 -6.14 -4.25
CA VAL A 163 8.52 -5.68 -5.10
C VAL A 163 7.96 -5.07 -6.39
N SER A 164 7.02 -5.75 -7.05
CA SER A 164 6.36 -5.21 -8.25
C SER A 164 5.54 -3.95 -7.93
N ALA A 165 4.79 -3.95 -6.84
CA ALA A 165 3.96 -2.80 -6.44
C ALA A 165 4.80 -1.54 -6.14
N VAL A 166 5.96 -1.71 -5.49
CA VAL A 166 6.91 -0.61 -5.25
C VAL A 166 7.57 -0.15 -6.54
N ALA A 167 7.97 -1.07 -7.43
CA ALA A 167 8.55 -0.70 -8.71
C ALA A 167 7.58 0.14 -9.57
N GLU A 168 6.29 -0.20 -9.60
CA GLU A 168 5.25 0.60 -10.26
C GLU A 168 5.14 2.00 -9.62
N LEU A 169 5.09 2.07 -8.29
CA LEU A 169 4.99 3.35 -7.57
C LEU A 169 6.17 4.28 -7.88
N LEU A 170 7.39 3.77 -7.94
CA LEU A 170 8.60 4.57 -8.19
C LEU A 170 8.76 5.02 -9.66
N VAL A 171 8.09 4.36 -10.61
CA VAL A 171 8.09 4.76 -12.03
C VAL A 171 7.06 5.86 -12.30
N ASP A 172 5.92 5.84 -11.59
CA ASP A 172 4.78 6.75 -11.82
C ASP A 172 4.87 8.06 -10.99
N GLY A 173 5.79 8.17 -10.04
CA GLY A 173 6.03 9.33 -9.16
C GLY A 173 7.23 10.15 -9.63
#